data_d52922cc3c16583045cb2fe1fd9dedd2
#
_entry.id   d52922cc3c16583045cb2fe1fd9dedd2
#
_cell.length_a   1.000
_cell.length_b   1.000
_cell.length_c   1.000
_cell.angle_alpha   90.00
_cell.angle_beta   90.00
_cell.angle_gamma   90.00
#
_symmetry.space_group_name_H-M   'P 1'
#
loop_
_entity.id
_entity.type
_entity.pdbx_description
1 polymer ?
#
loop_
_entity_poly.entity_id
_entity_poly.type
_entity_poly.pdbx_seq_one_letter_code
_entity_poly.pdbx_strand_id
1 'polypeptide(L)'
;MKFTKNLEELLDFDLPQDELDKFHKKTKLRIVHQMNPKRYPKAWTTLFYKGYPRFKEVSLSKPRLDKKISFLDTLVNRDSIRKYRSAKMPLSTVSNLLYYSFGLKDLKDPTKGRFYPSAGARYPIEIYLLSLNTDLDSGLYHYYFKSHSLEKLMPIKKFNFRDYSIPGGFRKASCLV
;
A
#
# COMPACT_ATOMS: atom_id res chain seq x y z
N MET A 1 -10.87 7.65 -29.02
CA MET A 1 -10.02 8.77 -29.45
C MET A 1 -10.66 10.11 -29.08
N LYS A 2 -11.04 10.27 -27.81
CA LYS A 2 -11.61 11.53 -27.27
C LYS A 2 -10.92 11.96 -25.94
N PHE A 3 -9.87 11.27 -25.52
CA PHE A 3 -9.17 11.57 -24.26
C PHE A 3 -8.00 12.54 -24.41
N THR A 4 -7.48 12.74 -25.60
CA THR A 4 -6.33 13.61 -25.86
C THR A 4 -6.68 15.10 -25.92
N LYS A 5 -7.88 15.48 -26.35
CA LYS A 5 -8.28 16.88 -26.39
C LYS A 5 -8.44 17.54 -25.00
N ASN A 6 -8.90 16.78 -24.03
CA ASN A 6 -9.07 17.33 -22.66
C ASN A 6 -7.76 17.49 -21.88
N LEU A 7 -6.69 16.80 -22.29
CA LEU A 7 -5.39 16.94 -21.62
C LEU A 7 -4.65 18.20 -22.11
N GLU A 8 -4.76 18.51 -23.38
CA GLU A 8 -4.17 19.73 -23.96
C GLU A 8 -4.87 21.00 -23.43
N GLU A 9 -6.20 20.98 -23.29
CA GLU A 9 -6.93 22.08 -22.65
C GLU A 9 -6.63 22.25 -21.15
N LEU A 10 -6.22 21.16 -20.46
CA LEU A 10 -5.77 21.21 -19.05
C LEU A 10 -4.31 21.65 -18.91
N LEU A 11 -3.53 21.51 -19.97
CA LEU A 11 -2.11 21.91 -20.00
C LEU A 11 -1.91 23.35 -20.50
N ASP A 12 -2.90 23.94 -21.16
CA ASP A 12 -2.94 25.35 -21.59
C ASP A 12 -3.39 26.31 -20.46
N PHE A 13 -3.18 25.92 -19.22
CA PHE A 13 -3.39 26.81 -18.08
C PHE A 13 -2.17 27.70 -17.93
N ASP A 14 -2.12 28.77 -18.73
CA ASP A 14 -1.13 29.84 -18.55
C ASP A 14 -1.42 30.60 -17.25
N LEU A 15 -0.93 30.03 -16.14
CA LEU A 15 -0.86 30.80 -14.90
C LEU A 15 0.10 31.97 -15.11
N PRO A 16 -0.31 33.22 -14.84
CA PRO A 16 0.60 34.36 -14.87
C PRO A 16 1.85 34.05 -14.06
N GLN A 17 3.02 34.30 -14.63
CA GLN A 17 4.32 33.97 -14.02
C GLN A 17 4.46 34.53 -12.60
N ASP A 18 3.86 35.67 -12.33
CA ASP A 18 3.83 36.31 -11.02
C ASP A 18 3.00 35.53 -9.98
N GLU A 19 1.94 34.83 -10.39
CA GLU A 19 1.14 33.95 -9.50
C GLU A 19 1.90 32.65 -9.17
N LEU A 20 2.59 32.07 -10.14
CA LEU A 20 3.49 30.94 -9.92
C LEU A 20 4.61 31.31 -8.94
N ASP A 21 5.22 32.45 -9.11
CA ASP A 21 6.27 32.96 -8.22
C ASP A 21 5.74 33.23 -6.79
N LYS A 22 4.54 33.78 -6.67
CA LYS A 22 3.87 33.99 -5.38
C LYS A 22 3.56 32.65 -4.71
N PHE A 23 3.07 31.67 -5.48
CA PHE A 23 2.82 30.32 -4.98
C PHE A 23 4.12 29.67 -4.50
N HIS A 24 5.18 29.70 -5.31
CA HIS A 24 6.49 29.16 -4.92
C HIS A 24 7.08 29.85 -3.69
N LYS A 25 6.98 31.16 -3.60
CA LYS A 25 7.46 31.90 -2.42
C LYS A 25 6.67 31.55 -1.14
N LYS A 26 5.35 31.31 -1.27
CA LYS A 26 4.50 30.92 -0.13
C LYS A 26 4.69 29.46 0.30
N THR A 27 4.92 28.55 -0.66
CA THR A 27 5.07 27.12 -0.40
C THR A 27 6.50 26.70 -0.14
N LYS A 28 7.47 27.57 -0.41
CA LYS A 28 8.88 27.32 -0.09
C LYS A 28 9.03 27.12 1.41
N LEU A 29 9.39 25.92 1.81
CA LEU A 29 9.78 25.64 3.20
C LEU A 29 10.98 26.56 3.52
N ARG A 30 10.72 27.65 4.25
CA ARG A 30 11.79 28.37 4.90
C ARG A 30 12.45 27.42 5.87
N ILE A 31 13.77 27.50 6.05
CA ILE A 31 14.51 26.73 7.03
C ILE A 31 13.78 26.91 8.37
N VAL A 32 12.93 25.93 8.71
CA VAL A 32 12.35 25.86 10.03
C VAL A 32 13.52 25.49 10.93
N HIS A 33 13.83 26.33 11.90
CA HIS A 33 14.79 25.98 12.93
C HIS A 33 14.49 24.56 13.38
N GLN A 34 15.49 23.68 13.33
CA GLN A 34 15.32 22.29 13.72
C GLN A 34 14.66 22.27 15.10
N MET A 35 13.40 21.84 15.16
CA MET A 35 12.72 21.72 16.45
C MET A 35 13.52 20.73 17.30
N ASN A 36 13.90 21.16 18.49
CA ASN A 36 14.60 20.29 19.41
C ASN A 36 13.79 18.99 19.60
N PRO A 37 14.36 17.80 19.33
CA PRO A 37 13.63 16.53 19.44
C PRO A 37 12.94 16.31 20.80
N LYS A 38 13.48 16.90 21.87
CA LYS A 38 12.90 16.87 23.22
C LYS A 38 11.57 17.64 23.35
N ARG A 39 11.22 18.48 22.36
CA ARG A 39 9.97 19.27 22.34
C ARG A 39 8.86 18.64 21.51
N TYR A 40 9.09 17.48 20.88
CA TYR A 40 8.04 16.81 20.15
C TYR A 40 6.98 16.26 21.10
N PRO A 41 5.68 16.47 20.81
CA PRO A 41 4.61 15.80 21.56
C PRO A 41 4.81 14.28 21.58
N LYS A 42 4.53 13.64 22.70
CA LYS A 42 4.64 12.16 22.80
C LYS A 42 3.87 11.43 21.69
N ALA A 43 2.69 11.95 21.33
CA ALA A 43 1.91 11.42 20.20
C ALA A 43 2.69 11.38 18.86
N TRP A 44 3.69 12.21 18.68
CA TRP A 44 4.52 12.23 17.48
C TRP A 44 5.58 11.14 17.45
N THR A 45 5.93 10.60 18.60
CA THR A 45 6.91 9.51 18.74
C THR A 45 6.25 8.16 18.96
N THR A 46 4.92 8.12 19.13
CA THR A 46 4.17 6.88 19.34
C THR A 46 3.69 6.34 17.99
N LEU A 47 4.05 5.10 17.69
CA LEU A 47 3.51 4.37 16.56
C LEU A 47 2.18 3.75 16.99
N PHE A 48 1.11 4.14 16.30
CA PHE A 48 -0.20 3.55 16.51
C PHE A 48 -0.39 2.39 15.55
N TYR A 49 -0.98 1.32 16.05
CA TYR A 49 -1.32 0.14 15.29
C TYR A 49 -2.83 -0.03 15.34
N LYS A 50 -3.48 0.13 14.19
CA LYS A 50 -4.90 -0.17 14.09
C LYS A 50 -5.09 -1.68 14.11
N GLY A 51 -6.05 -2.17 14.88
CA GLY A 51 -6.44 -3.57 14.94
C GLY A 51 -7.94 -3.67 15.14
N TYR A 52 -8.48 -4.81 14.78
CA TYR A 52 -9.91 -5.11 14.87
C TYR A 52 -10.14 -6.37 15.71
N PRO A 53 -9.91 -6.31 17.04
CA PRO A 53 -9.86 -7.50 17.90
C PRO A 53 -11.19 -8.28 18.01
N ARG A 54 -12.30 -7.70 17.53
CA ARG A 54 -13.61 -8.36 17.50
C ARG A 54 -13.83 -9.24 16.27
N PHE A 55 -12.92 -9.19 15.30
CA PHE A 55 -13.05 -9.93 14.06
C PHE A 55 -12.17 -11.18 14.07
N LYS A 56 -12.58 -12.17 13.28
CA LYS A 56 -11.82 -13.43 13.17
C LYS A 56 -10.45 -13.17 12.58
N GLU A 57 -9.42 -13.54 13.32
CA GLU A 57 -8.03 -13.48 12.90
C GLU A 57 -7.63 -14.76 12.14
N VAL A 58 -6.91 -14.58 11.04
CA VAL A 58 -6.29 -15.63 10.25
C VAL A 58 -4.80 -15.43 10.27
N SER A 59 -4.07 -16.30 10.97
CA SER A 59 -2.60 -16.25 11.01
C SER A 59 -2.02 -16.54 9.63
N LEU A 60 -1.06 -15.75 9.23
CA LEU A 60 -0.31 -15.96 7.99
C LEU A 60 0.92 -16.83 8.24
N SER A 61 1.31 -17.59 7.22
CA SER A 61 2.51 -18.41 7.30
C SER A 61 3.76 -17.53 7.45
N LYS A 62 4.79 -18.05 8.11
CA LYS A 62 6.06 -17.35 8.20
C LYS A 62 6.59 -17.03 6.79
N PRO A 63 6.96 -15.76 6.53
CA PRO A 63 7.43 -15.37 5.20
C PRO A 63 8.69 -16.14 4.80
N ARG A 64 8.76 -16.53 3.54
CA ARG A 64 9.91 -17.24 2.99
C ARG A 64 10.55 -16.41 1.90
N LEU A 65 11.84 -16.14 2.04
CA LEU A 65 12.62 -15.45 1.02
C LEU A 65 13.29 -16.48 0.11
N ASP A 66 13.08 -16.37 -1.19
CA ASP A 66 13.91 -17.08 -2.16
C ASP A 66 15.22 -16.31 -2.38
N LYS A 67 16.29 -16.82 -1.78
CA LYS A 67 17.61 -16.19 -1.85
C LYS A 67 18.29 -16.31 -3.23
N LYS A 68 17.68 -17.04 -4.17
CA LYS A 68 18.25 -17.25 -5.51
C LYS A 68 17.97 -16.08 -6.47
N ILE A 69 17.00 -15.23 -6.15
CA ILE A 69 16.65 -14.10 -7.01
C ILE A 69 17.54 -12.92 -6.64
N SER A 70 18.33 -12.44 -7.61
CA SER A 70 19.16 -11.24 -7.39
C SER A 70 18.34 -9.97 -7.53
N PHE A 71 18.81 -8.89 -6.91
CA PHE A 71 18.20 -7.57 -7.03
C PHE A 71 18.22 -7.07 -8.49
N LEU A 72 19.35 -7.30 -9.19
CA LEU A 72 19.49 -6.90 -10.59
C LEU A 72 18.53 -7.66 -11.49
N ASP A 73 18.38 -8.97 -11.31
CA ASP A 73 17.42 -9.77 -12.07
C ASP A 73 15.98 -9.28 -11.83
N THR A 74 15.66 -8.89 -10.60
CA THR A 74 14.36 -8.33 -10.28
C THR A 74 14.11 -7.01 -11.00
N LEU A 75 15.10 -6.13 -11.07
CA LEU A 75 15.00 -4.86 -11.79
C LEU A 75 14.84 -5.04 -13.30
N VAL A 76 15.67 -5.90 -13.89
CA VAL A 76 15.66 -6.15 -15.34
C VAL A 76 14.35 -6.81 -15.77
N ASN A 77 13.83 -7.75 -14.98
CA ASN A 77 12.61 -8.50 -15.31
C ASN A 77 11.32 -7.82 -14.82
N ARG A 78 11.42 -6.68 -14.13
CA ARG A 78 10.23 -5.94 -13.69
C ARG A 78 9.47 -5.39 -14.90
N ASP A 79 8.24 -5.82 -15.08
CA ASP A 79 7.36 -5.31 -16.11
C ASP A 79 5.96 -5.01 -15.55
N SER A 80 5.22 -4.14 -16.23
CA SER A 80 3.84 -3.79 -15.91
C SER A 80 2.88 -4.79 -16.52
N ILE A 81 2.66 -5.89 -15.83
CA ILE A 81 1.76 -6.95 -16.30
C ILE A 81 0.31 -6.55 -16.02
N ARG A 82 -0.53 -6.53 -17.08
CA ARG A 82 -1.96 -6.19 -17.03
C ARG A 82 -2.86 -7.37 -17.45
N LYS A 83 -2.26 -8.52 -17.73
CA LYS A 83 -2.98 -9.77 -18.05
C LYS A 83 -2.81 -10.74 -16.87
N TYR A 84 -3.90 -11.05 -16.21
CA TYR A 84 -3.92 -11.94 -15.05
C TYR A 84 -4.44 -13.32 -15.44
N ARG A 85 -3.92 -14.35 -14.80
CA ARG A 85 -4.45 -15.71 -14.90
C ARG A 85 -5.59 -15.89 -13.89
N SER A 86 -6.63 -16.62 -14.29
CA SER A 86 -7.69 -17.04 -13.35
C SER A 86 -7.23 -18.26 -12.55
N ALA A 87 -6.20 -18.06 -11.72
CA ALA A 87 -5.61 -19.10 -10.89
C ALA A 87 -5.82 -18.77 -9.41
N LYS A 88 -6.07 -19.78 -8.59
CA LYS A 88 -6.20 -19.64 -7.15
C LYS A 88 -4.83 -19.30 -6.55
N MET A 89 -4.75 -18.21 -5.78
CA MET A 89 -3.50 -17.80 -5.15
C MET A 89 -3.34 -18.47 -3.77
N PRO A 90 -2.25 -19.22 -3.56
CA PRO A 90 -1.99 -19.86 -2.27
C PRO A 90 -1.84 -18.84 -1.14
N LEU A 91 -2.26 -19.21 0.07
CA LEU A 91 -2.12 -18.35 1.26
C LEU A 91 -0.66 -17.99 1.55
N SER A 92 0.29 -18.88 1.25
CA SER A 92 1.72 -18.60 1.39
C SER A 92 2.20 -17.46 0.47
N THR A 93 1.65 -17.38 -0.74
CA THR A 93 1.94 -16.28 -1.68
C THR A 93 1.35 -14.96 -1.17
N VAL A 94 0.11 -14.98 -0.67
CA VAL A 94 -0.53 -13.83 -0.03
C VAL A 94 0.29 -13.36 1.16
N SER A 95 0.76 -14.30 2.00
CA SER A 95 1.62 -14.00 3.14
C SER A 95 2.90 -13.29 2.74
N ASN A 96 3.64 -13.84 1.78
CA ASN A 96 4.88 -13.24 1.29
C ASN A 96 4.64 -11.84 0.68
N LEU A 97 3.59 -11.70 -0.13
CA LEU A 97 3.22 -10.42 -0.74
C LEU A 97 2.99 -9.34 0.33
N LEU A 98 2.13 -9.63 1.32
CA LEU A 98 1.80 -8.67 2.38
C LEU A 98 3.01 -8.36 3.26
N TYR A 99 3.80 -9.37 3.61
CA TYR A 99 4.95 -9.16 4.47
C TYR A 99 6.02 -8.28 3.82
N TYR A 100 6.48 -8.67 2.62
CA TYR A 100 7.58 -7.95 1.96
C TYR A 100 7.17 -6.60 1.35
N SER A 101 5.87 -6.36 1.14
CA SER A 101 5.39 -5.05 0.72
C SER A 101 5.10 -4.13 1.89
N PHE A 102 4.50 -4.62 2.98
CA PHE A 102 3.92 -3.78 4.02
C PHE A 102 4.32 -4.16 5.45
N GLY A 103 4.92 -5.32 5.65
CA GLY A 103 5.24 -5.85 6.97
C GLY A 103 6.33 -5.10 7.72
N LEU A 104 6.52 -5.48 8.98
CA LEU A 104 7.63 -5.04 9.81
C LEU A 104 8.91 -5.72 9.35
N LYS A 105 10.02 -4.99 9.27
CA LYS A 105 11.34 -5.56 8.97
C LYS A 105 11.78 -6.56 10.04
N ASP A 106 11.32 -6.34 11.26
CA ASP A 106 11.53 -7.25 12.38
C ASP A 106 10.25 -7.30 13.23
N LEU A 107 9.61 -8.46 13.30
CA LEU A 107 8.38 -8.64 14.09
C LEU A 107 8.63 -8.51 15.60
N LYS A 108 9.86 -8.68 16.07
CA LYS A 108 10.26 -8.55 17.48
C LYS A 108 10.61 -7.11 17.84
N ASP A 109 11.02 -6.32 16.86
CA ASP A 109 11.44 -4.93 17.06
C ASP A 109 10.76 -4.00 16.05
N PRO A 110 9.57 -3.48 16.38
CA PRO A 110 8.84 -2.57 15.50
C PRO A 110 9.58 -1.26 15.19
N THR A 111 10.60 -0.90 15.99
CA THR A 111 11.36 0.34 15.78
C THR A 111 12.22 0.29 14.53
N LYS A 112 12.54 -0.90 14.02
CA LYS A 112 13.26 -1.10 12.76
C LYS A 112 12.46 -0.69 11.52
N GLY A 113 11.18 -0.35 11.68
CA GLY A 113 10.32 0.15 10.62
C GLY A 113 9.73 -0.92 9.73
N ARG A 114 9.13 -0.48 8.63
CA ARG A 114 8.47 -1.35 7.63
C ARG A 114 9.28 -1.41 6.35
N PHE A 115 8.92 -2.33 5.45
CA PHE A 115 9.61 -2.48 4.15
C PHE A 115 9.38 -1.28 3.22
N TYR A 116 8.25 -0.58 3.33
CA TYR A 116 7.99 0.63 2.55
C TYR A 116 8.41 1.91 3.30
N PRO A 117 8.78 2.96 2.57
CA PRO A 117 9.17 4.23 3.19
C PRO A 117 7.96 4.99 3.74
N SER A 118 8.19 5.80 4.77
CA SER A 118 7.19 6.71 5.32
C SER A 118 7.85 7.98 5.86
N ALA A 119 7.28 9.13 5.59
CA ALA A 119 7.75 10.41 6.12
C ALA A 119 7.71 10.40 7.66
N GLY A 120 8.86 10.67 8.28
CA GLY A 120 9.00 10.61 9.74
C GLY A 120 8.77 9.24 10.35
N ALA A 121 8.87 8.16 9.57
CA ALA A 121 8.66 6.76 9.99
C ALA A 121 7.32 6.53 10.72
N ARG A 122 6.26 7.24 10.34
CA ARG A 122 4.95 7.18 11.02
C ARG A 122 3.99 6.13 10.48
N TYR A 123 4.17 5.72 9.23
CA TYR A 123 3.40 4.65 8.59
C TYR A 123 1.86 4.78 8.72
N PRO A 124 1.26 5.89 8.28
CA PRO A 124 -0.17 6.16 8.50
C PRO A 124 -1.10 5.31 7.63
N ILE A 125 -0.56 4.56 6.67
CA ILE A 125 -1.36 3.77 5.72
C ILE A 125 -1.75 2.44 6.37
N GLU A 126 -3.04 2.15 6.38
CA GLU A 126 -3.60 0.85 6.74
C GLU A 126 -3.83 0.01 5.48
N ILE A 127 -3.52 -1.27 5.56
CA ILE A 127 -3.53 -2.18 4.42
C ILE A 127 -4.74 -3.11 4.51
N TYR A 128 -5.50 -3.15 3.43
CA TYR A 128 -6.66 -4.03 3.30
C TYR A 128 -6.47 -4.95 2.11
N LEU A 129 -6.79 -6.22 2.30
CA LEU A 129 -6.79 -7.25 1.26
C LEU A 129 -8.22 -7.60 0.89
N LEU A 130 -8.57 -7.43 -0.38
CA LEU A 130 -9.78 -8.00 -0.95
C LEU A 130 -9.43 -9.36 -1.56
N SER A 131 -9.85 -10.43 -0.90
CA SER A 131 -9.68 -11.81 -1.39
C SER A 131 -10.81 -12.17 -2.35
N LEU A 132 -10.47 -12.52 -3.58
CA LEU A 132 -11.42 -12.90 -4.63
C LEU A 132 -11.25 -14.36 -5.06
N ASN A 133 -10.01 -14.81 -5.26
CA ASN A 133 -9.67 -16.18 -5.65
C ASN A 133 -8.34 -16.59 -5.00
N THR A 134 -8.36 -16.73 -3.69
CA THR A 134 -7.22 -17.19 -2.88
C THR A 134 -7.61 -18.40 -2.04
N ASP A 135 -6.72 -18.92 -1.21
CA ASP A 135 -7.06 -19.95 -0.21
C ASP A 135 -7.90 -19.40 0.95
N LEU A 136 -8.05 -18.08 1.06
CA LEU A 136 -8.97 -17.45 1.99
C LEU A 136 -10.41 -17.48 1.43
N ASP A 137 -11.38 -17.39 2.30
CA ASP A 137 -12.76 -17.10 1.87
C ASP A 137 -12.80 -15.74 1.15
N SER A 138 -13.72 -15.59 0.18
CA SER A 138 -13.95 -14.29 -0.44
C SER A 138 -14.40 -13.27 0.61
N GLY A 139 -13.68 -12.14 0.67
CA GLY A 139 -13.96 -11.13 1.68
C GLY A 139 -12.93 -10.03 1.73
N LEU A 140 -13.25 -9.03 2.57
CA LEU A 140 -12.35 -7.94 2.91
C LEU A 140 -11.65 -8.26 4.22
N TYR A 141 -10.34 -8.10 4.21
CA TYR A 141 -9.46 -8.35 5.34
C TYR A 141 -8.59 -7.13 5.63
N HIS A 142 -8.35 -6.85 6.89
CA HIS A 142 -7.33 -5.90 7.31
C HIS A 142 -6.04 -6.67 7.60
N TYR A 143 -4.91 -6.16 7.11
CA TYR A 143 -3.60 -6.74 7.41
C TYR A 143 -3.04 -6.18 8.70
N TYR A 144 -3.07 -6.99 9.75
CA TYR A 144 -2.48 -6.62 11.03
C TYR A 144 -1.00 -7.02 11.05
N PHE A 145 -0.15 -6.08 10.68
CA PHE A 145 1.27 -6.33 10.45
C PHE A 145 2.05 -6.66 11.74
N LYS A 146 1.55 -6.32 12.93
CA LYS A 146 2.23 -6.61 14.22
C LYS A 146 2.32 -8.11 14.49
N SER A 147 1.28 -8.86 14.22
CA SER A 147 1.24 -10.32 14.35
C SER A 147 1.40 -11.06 13.01
N HIS A 148 1.54 -10.32 11.89
CA HIS A 148 1.52 -10.90 10.55
C HIS A 148 0.29 -11.78 10.33
N SER A 149 -0.86 -11.18 10.46
CA SER A 149 -2.16 -11.84 10.35
C SER A 149 -3.17 -11.02 9.56
N LEU A 150 -4.30 -11.62 9.25
CA LEU A 150 -5.43 -11.00 8.57
C LEU A 150 -6.64 -11.03 9.49
N GLU A 151 -7.28 -9.88 9.69
CA GLU A 151 -8.54 -9.74 10.40
C GLU A 151 -9.69 -9.69 9.38
N LYS A 152 -10.57 -10.70 9.38
CA LYS A 152 -11.68 -10.80 8.41
C LYS A 152 -12.78 -9.82 8.77
N LEU A 153 -12.87 -8.71 8.05
CA LEU A 153 -13.83 -7.65 8.34
C LEU A 153 -15.24 -7.97 7.82
N MET A 154 -15.34 -8.47 6.59
CA MET A 154 -16.63 -8.78 6.00
C MET A 154 -16.51 -9.83 4.89
N PRO A 155 -17.51 -10.70 4.74
CA PRO A 155 -17.58 -11.60 3.59
C PRO A 155 -18.02 -10.82 2.34
N ILE A 156 -17.53 -11.22 1.17
CA ILE A 156 -17.98 -10.68 -0.11
C ILE A 156 -18.52 -11.82 -0.95
N LYS A 157 -19.83 -11.81 -1.20
CA LYS A 157 -20.49 -12.83 -2.03
C LYS A 157 -20.28 -12.59 -3.52
N LYS A 158 -20.24 -11.33 -3.95
CA LYS A 158 -20.08 -10.91 -5.34
C LYS A 158 -19.35 -9.57 -5.39
N PHE A 159 -18.30 -9.49 -6.20
CA PHE A 159 -17.55 -8.26 -6.43
C PHE A 159 -17.66 -7.86 -7.90
N ASN A 160 -18.12 -6.65 -8.16
CA ASN A 160 -18.20 -6.12 -9.51
C ASN A 160 -17.15 -5.02 -9.68
N PHE A 161 -16.13 -5.29 -10.45
CA PHE A 161 -15.03 -4.36 -10.74
C PHE A 161 -15.48 -3.03 -11.35
N ARG A 162 -16.61 -3.04 -12.09
CA ARG A 162 -17.14 -1.82 -12.73
C ARG A 162 -17.65 -0.80 -11.73
N ASP A 163 -18.22 -1.26 -10.61
CA ASP A 163 -18.79 -0.37 -9.59
C ASP A 163 -17.72 0.48 -8.88
N TYR A 164 -16.45 0.06 -9.01
CA TYR A 164 -15.29 0.70 -8.38
C TYR A 164 -14.33 1.31 -9.39
N SER A 165 -14.76 1.49 -10.65
CA SER A 165 -13.92 2.03 -11.74
C SER A 165 -12.60 1.28 -11.95
N ILE A 166 -12.54 -0.01 -11.57
CA ILE A 166 -11.35 -0.83 -11.72
C ILE A 166 -11.23 -1.27 -13.20
N PRO A 167 -10.06 -1.06 -13.83
CA PRO A 167 -9.85 -1.43 -15.24
C PRO A 167 -10.16 -2.90 -15.52
N GLY A 168 -10.76 -3.20 -16.68
CA GLY A 168 -11.20 -4.55 -17.02
C GLY A 168 -10.10 -5.61 -17.06
N GLY A 169 -8.82 -5.20 -17.20
CA GLY A 169 -7.67 -6.10 -17.13
C GLY A 169 -7.53 -6.82 -15.77
N PHE A 170 -8.06 -6.24 -14.69
CA PHE A 170 -7.99 -6.80 -13.34
C PHE A 170 -9.10 -7.82 -13.02
N ARG A 171 -10.04 -8.08 -13.93
CA ARG A 171 -11.18 -9.00 -13.67
C ARG A 171 -10.78 -10.43 -13.27
N LYS A 172 -9.56 -10.84 -13.59
CA LYS A 172 -9.01 -12.14 -13.24
C LYS A 172 -8.00 -12.07 -12.07
N ALA A 173 -7.89 -10.92 -11.41
CA ALA A 173 -7.02 -10.78 -10.25
C ALA A 173 -7.51 -11.70 -9.12
N SER A 174 -6.60 -12.37 -8.45
CA SER A 174 -6.92 -13.26 -7.32
C SER A 174 -7.16 -12.47 -6.04
N CYS A 175 -6.56 -11.29 -5.91
CA CYS A 175 -6.79 -10.36 -4.81
C CYS A 175 -6.47 -8.92 -5.27
N LEU A 176 -6.92 -7.94 -4.47
CA LEU A 176 -6.55 -6.53 -4.54
C LEU A 176 -6.02 -6.10 -3.17
N VAL A 177 -5.03 -5.20 -3.18
CA VAL A 177 -4.43 -4.65 -1.95
C VAL A 177 -4.40 -3.13 -2.05
#